data_7b91f396d6cc274047596da02e736e74
#
_entry.id   7b91f396d6cc274047596da02e736e74
#
_cell.length_a   1.000
_cell.length_b   1.000
_cell.length_c   1.000
_cell.angle_alpha   90.00
_cell.angle_beta   90.00
_cell.angle_gamma   90.00
#
_symmetry.space_group_name_H-M   'P 1'
#
loop_
_entity.id
_entity.type
_entity.pdbx_description
1 polymer ?
#
loop_
_entity_poly.entity_id
_entity_poly.type
_entity_poly.pdbx_seq_one_letter_code
_entity_poly.pdbx_strand_id
1 'polypeptide(L)'
;VSHAPIQLVWLKRDLRLDDHRPILEACQTGPTVVLYVFEPKLWAMPEMDRSHFDFIVESLQDLSSRLCKIGGRLAVRVGELPEVLIDIARTANIASLYSHEETGNGFTYERDRRVAKWARQMGIPWLQFSQNGVVRPLKNRNGWANLWQTRMNTPITPTPTRMIIPNDFDFGRMPKGEELGLAPTRKTILQIGGESQANATLDSFLTIRGLNYRKGMSSPVTARENCSRLSPYLAWGCISMKTAYQQLVARQREIREGPVDSIDSRWLGSLKSFSSRLAWHCHFMQKLEDEPELEFQNISRVYDGLRENDFNQEKFEAWTTGETGYPMIDACMRALNETSWINFRMRAMLMSFASNHLWLHWRPTAVHLAKHFLDFEPGIHFSQCQMQSGTTGINTIRIYSPAKQVIDHDPSGVFIKQFVPELARVPDEYLPEPHRMPLDLQSQVGCRIGRDYPFPIVDHRKAYKSAQEKIFAIRQTTSAIADSKRVFAKHGSRKKRDPLPKSKKAPGFRQLSLFDDTDDPSCSNG
;
A
#
# COMPACT_ATOMS: atom_id res chain seq x y z
N VAL A 1 -27.87 -28.57 25.65
CA VAL A 1 -26.51 -28.79 26.19
C VAL A 1 -25.90 -27.40 26.38
N SER A 2 -25.64 -27.01 27.65
CA SER A 2 -24.97 -25.73 27.95
C SER A 2 -23.48 -25.90 27.57
N HIS A 3 -23.10 -25.40 26.39
CA HIS A 3 -21.69 -25.35 26.01
C HIS A 3 -20.94 -24.36 26.92
N ALA A 4 -19.71 -24.70 27.31
CA ALA A 4 -18.84 -23.80 28.04
C ALA A 4 -18.62 -22.51 27.23
N PRO A 5 -18.62 -21.32 27.87
CA PRO A 5 -18.48 -20.06 27.18
C PRO A 5 -17.09 -19.94 26.52
N ILE A 6 -17.06 -19.46 25.26
CA ILE A 6 -15.84 -19.25 24.49
C ILE A 6 -15.58 -17.77 24.23
N GLN A 7 -14.32 -17.40 24.14
CA GLN A 7 -13.84 -16.12 23.68
C GLN A 7 -13.51 -16.23 22.19
N LEU A 8 -14.19 -15.48 21.33
CA LEU A 8 -14.00 -15.54 19.88
C LEU A 8 -13.15 -14.36 19.41
N VAL A 9 -11.98 -14.64 18.85
CA VAL A 9 -11.11 -13.62 18.25
C VAL A 9 -11.29 -13.65 16.73
N TRP A 10 -11.86 -12.59 16.18
CA TRP A 10 -12.04 -12.46 14.75
C TRP A 10 -10.88 -11.70 14.13
N LEU A 11 -10.07 -12.44 13.35
CA LEU A 11 -8.95 -11.88 12.57
C LEU A 11 -9.45 -11.19 11.29
N LYS A 12 -8.80 -10.11 10.94
CA LYS A 12 -9.05 -9.35 9.71
C LYS A 12 -7.74 -9.13 8.94
N ARG A 13 -7.12 -7.94 9.07
CA ARG A 13 -5.80 -7.60 8.54
C ARG A 13 -4.78 -7.54 9.68
N ASP A 14 -4.65 -8.64 10.42
CA ASP A 14 -3.83 -8.77 11.63
C ASP A 14 -3.29 -10.20 11.81
N LEU A 15 -2.76 -10.76 10.70
CA LEU A 15 -2.37 -12.17 10.57
C LEU A 15 -1.04 -12.47 11.27
N ARG A 16 -1.02 -12.27 12.60
CA ARG A 16 0.15 -12.45 13.47
C ARG A 16 -0.26 -12.90 14.88
N LEU A 17 0.70 -13.39 15.64
CA LEU A 17 0.53 -13.73 17.05
C LEU A 17 1.20 -12.69 17.97
N ASP A 18 2.35 -12.13 17.58
CA ASP A 18 3.07 -11.13 18.34
C ASP A 18 2.40 -9.76 18.24
N ASP A 19 2.42 -8.99 19.34
CA ASP A 19 1.74 -7.70 19.45
C ASP A 19 0.25 -7.75 19.05
N HIS A 20 -0.44 -8.81 19.51
CA HIS A 20 -1.84 -9.06 19.17
C HIS A 20 -2.75 -9.00 20.40
N ARG A 21 -3.18 -7.80 20.76
CA ARG A 21 -3.95 -7.57 21.98
C ARG A 21 -5.28 -8.36 22.05
N PRO A 22 -6.09 -8.46 20.99
CA PRO A 22 -7.31 -9.30 21.01
C PRO A 22 -7.06 -10.75 21.43
N ILE A 23 -5.99 -11.38 20.93
CA ILE A 23 -5.65 -12.77 21.28
C ILE A 23 -5.24 -12.85 22.76
N LEU A 24 -4.38 -11.94 23.25
CA LEU A 24 -3.94 -11.94 24.64
C LEU A 24 -5.12 -11.79 25.60
N GLU A 25 -5.97 -10.78 25.40
CA GLU A 25 -7.13 -10.50 26.25
C GLU A 25 -8.13 -11.67 26.25
N ALA A 26 -8.39 -12.28 25.10
CA ALA A 26 -9.24 -13.45 25.01
C ALA A 26 -8.65 -14.65 25.78
N CYS A 27 -7.35 -14.94 25.63
CA CYS A 27 -6.67 -16.02 26.34
C CYS A 27 -6.67 -15.86 27.85
N GLN A 28 -6.63 -14.61 28.34
CA GLN A 28 -6.71 -14.33 29.79
C GLN A 28 -8.13 -14.50 30.34
N THR A 29 -9.14 -14.41 29.48
CA THR A 29 -10.55 -14.46 29.88
C THR A 29 -11.11 -15.89 29.90
N GLY A 30 -10.67 -16.77 28.99
CA GLY A 30 -11.17 -18.14 28.94
C GLY A 30 -10.81 -18.93 27.69
N PRO A 31 -11.49 -20.05 27.44
CA PRO A 31 -11.27 -20.85 26.24
C PRO A 31 -11.44 -20.01 24.97
N THR A 32 -10.41 -20.02 24.11
CA THR A 32 -10.30 -19.06 23.01
C THR A 32 -10.31 -19.78 21.66
N VAL A 33 -11.09 -19.22 20.73
CA VAL A 33 -11.11 -19.59 19.30
C VAL A 33 -10.60 -18.41 18.50
N VAL A 34 -9.54 -18.61 17.73
CA VAL A 34 -9.03 -17.62 16.78
C VAL A 34 -9.63 -17.95 15.41
N LEU A 35 -10.45 -17.06 14.87
CA LEU A 35 -11.26 -17.25 13.66
C LEU A 35 -10.79 -16.35 12.53
N TYR A 36 -10.59 -16.91 11.35
CA TYR A 36 -10.51 -16.19 10.08
C TYR A 36 -11.67 -16.59 9.16
N VAL A 37 -12.29 -15.62 8.49
CA VAL A 37 -13.42 -15.83 7.59
C VAL A 37 -13.04 -15.38 6.18
N PHE A 38 -13.12 -16.30 5.22
CA PHE A 38 -13.04 -15.98 3.81
C PHE A 38 -14.45 -15.61 3.32
N GLU A 39 -14.66 -14.32 3.04
CA GLU A 39 -15.96 -13.78 2.61
C GLU A 39 -16.04 -13.77 1.08
N PRO A 40 -16.89 -14.62 0.43
CA PRO A 40 -16.95 -14.72 -1.03
C PRO A 40 -17.20 -13.38 -1.73
N LYS A 41 -18.05 -12.52 -1.15
CA LYS A 41 -18.32 -11.19 -1.74
C LYS A 41 -17.11 -10.27 -1.70
N LEU A 42 -16.27 -10.34 -0.66
CA LEU A 42 -15.01 -9.60 -0.62
C LEU A 42 -14.06 -10.09 -1.73
N TRP A 43 -13.96 -11.41 -1.88
CA TRP A 43 -13.08 -12.02 -2.89
C TRP A 43 -13.56 -11.82 -4.32
N ALA A 44 -14.85 -11.57 -4.53
CA ALA A 44 -15.42 -11.21 -5.83
C ALA A 44 -15.23 -9.73 -6.21
N MET A 45 -14.70 -8.90 -5.30
CA MET A 45 -14.45 -7.48 -5.62
C MET A 45 -13.33 -7.32 -6.64
N PRO A 46 -13.41 -6.31 -7.53
CA PRO A 46 -12.45 -6.13 -8.62
C PRO A 46 -11.03 -5.77 -8.16
N GLU A 47 -10.86 -5.32 -6.92
CA GLU A 47 -9.56 -5.05 -6.30
C GLU A 47 -8.85 -6.31 -5.80
N MET A 48 -9.56 -7.45 -5.68
CA MET A 48 -9.00 -8.69 -5.14
C MET A 48 -8.43 -9.58 -6.24
N ASP A 49 -7.40 -10.33 -5.90
CA ASP A 49 -6.66 -11.21 -6.82
C ASP A 49 -6.24 -12.50 -6.11
N ARG A 50 -6.00 -13.54 -6.90
CA ARG A 50 -5.46 -14.82 -6.39
C ARG A 50 -4.16 -14.65 -5.61
N SER A 51 -3.31 -13.71 -5.97
CA SER A 51 -2.05 -13.44 -5.26
C SER A 51 -2.27 -12.95 -3.82
N HIS A 52 -3.33 -12.18 -3.57
CA HIS A 52 -3.71 -11.79 -2.21
C HIS A 52 -4.17 -12.99 -1.39
N PHE A 53 -4.98 -13.86 -2.01
CA PHE A 53 -5.45 -15.07 -1.37
C PHE A 53 -4.30 -16.00 -0.98
N ASP A 54 -3.39 -16.28 -1.91
CA ASP A 54 -2.25 -17.17 -1.66
C ASP A 54 -1.36 -16.63 -0.53
N PHE A 55 -1.06 -15.32 -0.53
CA PHE A 55 -0.29 -14.68 0.55
C PHE A 55 -1.00 -14.75 1.91
N ILE A 56 -2.32 -14.59 1.94
CA ILE A 56 -3.12 -14.72 3.18
C ILE A 56 -3.11 -16.17 3.66
N VAL A 57 -3.27 -17.15 2.76
CA VAL A 57 -3.23 -18.58 3.13
C VAL A 57 -1.88 -18.94 3.73
N GLU A 58 -0.77 -18.51 3.13
CA GLU A 58 0.58 -18.70 3.68
C GLU A 58 0.71 -18.05 5.06
N SER A 59 0.18 -16.83 5.23
CA SER A 59 0.19 -16.12 6.51
C SER A 59 -0.63 -16.84 7.60
N LEU A 60 -1.78 -17.37 7.23
CA LEU A 60 -2.62 -18.16 8.15
C LEU A 60 -2.00 -19.52 8.51
N GLN A 61 -1.24 -20.13 7.60
CA GLN A 61 -0.49 -21.36 7.87
C GLN A 61 0.64 -21.10 8.88
N ASP A 62 1.41 -20.03 8.71
CA ASP A 62 2.43 -19.61 9.67
C ASP A 62 1.80 -19.31 11.03
N LEU A 63 0.73 -18.52 11.07
CA LEU A 63 0.00 -18.22 12.31
C LEU A 63 -0.56 -19.50 12.97
N SER A 64 -1.15 -20.41 12.21
CA SER A 64 -1.65 -21.69 12.73
C SER A 64 -0.54 -22.50 13.40
N SER A 65 0.63 -22.56 12.77
CA SER A 65 1.82 -23.24 13.33
C SER A 65 2.29 -22.60 14.64
N ARG A 66 2.24 -21.27 14.72
CA ARG A 66 2.61 -20.51 15.93
C ARG A 66 1.58 -20.69 17.05
N LEU A 67 0.28 -20.67 16.72
CA LEU A 67 -0.80 -20.96 17.68
C LEU A 67 -0.67 -22.36 18.27
N CYS A 68 -0.37 -23.37 17.46
CA CYS A 68 -0.18 -24.75 17.93
C CYS A 68 0.91 -24.86 19.01
N LYS A 69 1.98 -24.06 18.94
CA LYS A 69 3.08 -24.08 19.94
C LYS A 69 2.63 -23.63 21.34
N ILE A 70 1.54 -22.89 21.43
CA ILE A 70 0.96 -22.42 22.70
C ILE A 70 -0.34 -23.16 23.07
N GLY A 71 -0.65 -24.28 22.38
CA GLY A 71 -1.86 -25.08 22.61
C GLY A 71 -3.12 -24.55 21.91
N GLY A 72 -2.98 -23.54 21.05
CA GLY A 72 -4.07 -22.95 20.27
C GLY A 72 -4.31 -23.66 18.93
N ARG A 73 -5.41 -23.27 18.27
CA ARG A 73 -5.77 -23.73 16.93
C ARG A 73 -6.50 -22.63 16.17
N LEU A 74 -6.19 -22.47 14.89
CA LEU A 74 -6.87 -21.54 14.00
C LEU A 74 -8.18 -22.16 13.49
N ALA A 75 -9.28 -21.43 13.64
CA ALA A 75 -10.55 -21.76 13.01
C ALA A 75 -10.69 -20.99 11.69
N VAL A 76 -11.17 -21.68 10.65
CA VAL A 76 -11.39 -21.10 9.33
C VAL A 76 -12.82 -21.37 8.87
N ARG A 77 -13.47 -20.34 8.30
CA ARG A 77 -14.80 -20.43 7.69
C ARG A 77 -14.81 -19.76 6.32
N VAL A 78 -15.69 -20.22 5.48
CA VAL A 78 -16.07 -19.58 4.23
C VAL A 78 -17.53 -19.14 4.34
N GLY A 79 -17.80 -17.88 4.12
CA GLY A 79 -19.16 -17.32 4.21
C GLY A 79 -19.14 -15.84 4.53
N GLU A 80 -20.30 -15.22 4.55
CA GLU A 80 -20.45 -13.80 4.83
C GLU A 80 -20.59 -13.54 6.35
N LEU A 81 -20.26 -12.34 6.78
CA LEU A 81 -20.52 -11.89 8.14
C LEU A 81 -21.73 -10.93 8.18
N PRO A 82 -22.65 -11.07 9.18
CA PRO A 82 -22.53 -11.87 10.42
C PRO A 82 -23.00 -13.33 10.32
N GLU A 83 -23.42 -13.84 9.17
CA GLU A 83 -24.03 -15.16 9.01
C GLU A 83 -23.15 -16.28 9.59
N VAL A 84 -21.86 -16.25 9.34
CA VAL A 84 -20.88 -17.20 9.94
C VAL A 84 -20.88 -17.12 11.46
N LEU A 85 -20.99 -15.92 12.04
CA LEU A 85 -21.05 -15.77 13.51
C LEU A 85 -22.37 -16.29 14.07
N ILE A 86 -23.48 -16.14 13.33
CA ILE A 86 -24.79 -16.71 13.68
C ILE A 86 -24.70 -18.25 13.72
N ASP A 87 -24.07 -18.85 12.73
CA ASP A 87 -23.91 -20.32 12.69
C ASP A 87 -23.02 -20.84 13.83
N ILE A 88 -21.93 -20.13 14.14
CA ILE A 88 -21.10 -20.46 15.29
C ILE A 88 -21.90 -20.33 16.61
N ALA A 89 -22.71 -19.28 16.76
CA ALA A 89 -23.52 -19.05 17.96
C ALA A 89 -24.63 -20.12 18.18
N ARG A 90 -25.01 -20.88 17.15
CA ARG A 90 -25.96 -22.01 17.28
C ARG A 90 -25.30 -23.24 17.94
N THR A 91 -23.99 -23.39 17.78
CA THR A 91 -23.24 -24.57 18.23
C THR A 91 -22.24 -24.28 19.36
N ALA A 92 -22.01 -23.01 19.67
CA ALA A 92 -21.09 -22.58 20.71
C ALA A 92 -21.65 -21.36 21.46
N ASN A 93 -21.39 -21.29 22.77
CA ASN A 93 -21.76 -20.14 23.59
C ASN A 93 -20.69 -19.05 23.50
N ILE A 94 -20.86 -18.06 22.61
CA ILE A 94 -19.92 -16.94 22.44
C ILE A 94 -20.11 -15.95 23.59
N ALA A 95 -19.16 -15.93 24.54
CA ALA A 95 -19.18 -14.99 25.68
C ALA A 95 -18.77 -13.57 25.27
N SER A 96 -17.76 -13.45 24.40
CA SER A 96 -17.32 -12.15 23.87
C SER A 96 -16.66 -12.31 22.51
N LEU A 97 -16.77 -11.28 21.68
CA LEU A 97 -16.09 -11.14 20.40
C LEU A 97 -14.94 -10.13 20.55
N TYR A 98 -13.76 -10.49 20.07
CA TYR A 98 -12.56 -9.66 20.10
C TYR A 98 -12.05 -9.43 18.68
N SER A 99 -11.60 -8.23 18.37
CA SER A 99 -10.90 -7.95 17.10
C SER A 99 -10.04 -6.69 17.19
N HIS A 100 -9.14 -6.52 16.24
CA HIS A 100 -8.62 -5.18 15.98
C HIS A 100 -9.63 -4.34 15.18
N GLU A 101 -9.50 -3.00 15.30
CA GLU A 101 -10.12 -2.05 14.37
C GLU A 101 -9.52 -2.24 12.98
N GLU A 102 -10.33 -2.10 11.96
CA GLU A 102 -9.89 -2.14 10.56
C GLU A 102 -10.24 -0.84 9.84
N THR A 103 -9.26 -0.24 9.16
CA THR A 103 -9.48 0.84 8.21
C THR A 103 -9.41 0.23 6.81
N GLY A 104 -10.51 -0.34 6.36
CA GLY A 104 -10.63 -1.03 5.08
C GLY A 104 -11.39 -0.23 4.03
N ASN A 105 -11.98 -0.94 3.07
CA ASN A 105 -12.84 -0.36 2.03
C ASN A 105 -14.31 -0.28 2.49
N GLY A 106 -15.20 0.26 1.63
CA GLY A 106 -16.62 0.41 1.94
C GLY A 106 -17.31 -0.91 2.32
N PHE A 107 -16.92 -2.02 1.67
CA PHE A 107 -17.43 -3.36 2.01
C PHE A 107 -17.12 -3.74 3.46
N THR A 108 -15.87 -3.56 3.91
CA THR A 108 -15.46 -3.95 5.27
C THR A 108 -16.07 -3.04 6.33
N TYR A 109 -16.28 -1.75 6.04
CA TYR A 109 -17.03 -0.85 6.94
C TYR A 109 -18.48 -1.29 7.11
N GLU A 110 -19.17 -1.62 6.02
CA GLU A 110 -20.56 -2.07 6.09
C GLU A 110 -20.69 -3.44 6.77
N ARG A 111 -19.76 -4.34 6.50
CA ARG A 111 -19.64 -5.63 7.22
C ARG A 111 -19.51 -5.40 8.73
N ASP A 112 -18.60 -4.55 9.17
CA ASP A 112 -18.37 -4.27 10.58
C ASP A 112 -19.62 -3.64 11.25
N ARG A 113 -20.38 -2.80 10.55
CA ARG A 113 -21.67 -2.26 11.03
C ARG A 113 -22.71 -3.37 11.23
N ARG A 114 -22.80 -4.32 10.28
CA ARG A 114 -23.72 -5.48 10.39
C ARG A 114 -23.32 -6.37 11.58
N VAL A 115 -22.05 -6.67 11.75
CA VAL A 115 -21.54 -7.42 12.90
C VAL A 115 -21.81 -6.70 14.21
N ALA A 116 -21.60 -5.39 14.29
CA ALA A 116 -21.92 -4.59 15.49
C ALA A 116 -23.41 -4.62 15.84
N LYS A 117 -24.27 -4.57 14.84
CA LYS A 117 -25.73 -4.68 15.04
C LYS A 117 -26.09 -6.05 15.58
N TRP A 118 -25.59 -7.12 14.97
CA TRP A 118 -25.82 -8.50 15.40
C TRP A 118 -25.31 -8.75 16.83
N ALA A 119 -24.09 -8.36 17.15
CA ALA A 119 -23.52 -8.55 18.46
C ALA A 119 -24.35 -7.90 19.57
N ARG A 120 -24.85 -6.67 19.34
CA ARG A 120 -25.77 -5.98 20.26
C ARG A 120 -27.09 -6.72 20.42
N GLN A 121 -27.68 -7.24 19.36
CA GLN A 121 -28.92 -8.00 19.39
C GLN A 121 -28.79 -9.30 20.17
N MET A 122 -27.63 -9.94 20.10
CA MET A 122 -27.32 -11.17 20.81
C MET A 122 -26.83 -10.94 22.24
N GLY A 123 -26.61 -9.69 22.65
CA GLY A 123 -26.03 -9.37 23.97
C GLY A 123 -24.55 -9.77 24.08
N ILE A 124 -23.84 -9.97 22.95
CA ILE A 124 -22.43 -10.35 22.93
C ILE A 124 -21.56 -9.10 22.95
N PRO A 125 -20.73 -8.88 23.97
CA PRO A 125 -19.75 -7.79 23.97
C PRO A 125 -18.76 -7.93 22.81
N TRP A 126 -18.62 -6.88 21.99
CA TRP A 126 -17.58 -6.81 20.96
C TRP A 126 -16.49 -5.82 21.38
N LEU A 127 -15.32 -6.36 21.75
CA LEU A 127 -14.16 -5.59 22.20
C LEU A 127 -13.23 -5.35 21.01
N GLN A 128 -13.07 -4.08 20.63
CA GLN A 128 -12.21 -3.66 19.52
C GLN A 128 -10.97 -2.93 20.04
N PHE A 129 -9.81 -3.23 19.46
CA PHE A 129 -8.53 -2.67 19.85
C PHE A 129 -7.86 -1.96 18.66
N SER A 130 -7.18 -0.86 18.91
CA SER A 130 -6.42 -0.19 17.88
C SER A 130 -5.20 -1.03 17.45
N GLN A 131 -4.97 -1.14 16.14
CA GLN A 131 -3.90 -1.96 15.57
C GLN A 131 -2.66 -1.15 15.19
N ASN A 132 -2.86 0.10 14.80
CA ASN A 132 -1.83 0.96 14.22
C ASN A 132 -1.97 2.41 14.69
N GLY A 133 -1.41 3.37 13.95
CA GLY A 133 -1.45 4.79 14.31
C GLY A 133 -2.73 5.53 13.89
N VAL A 134 -3.73 4.84 13.35
CA VAL A 134 -5.04 5.43 13.05
C VAL A 134 -5.81 5.67 14.34
N VAL A 135 -6.46 6.82 14.45
CA VAL A 135 -7.25 7.24 15.62
C VAL A 135 -8.73 7.29 15.26
N ARG A 136 -9.56 6.54 15.99
CA ARG A 136 -11.00 6.44 15.77
C ARG A 136 -11.78 6.79 17.04
N PRO A 137 -12.64 7.79 17.07
CA PRO A 137 -12.78 8.86 16.07
C PRO A 137 -11.70 9.95 16.23
N LEU A 138 -11.31 10.59 15.14
CA LEU A 138 -10.42 11.74 15.18
C LEU A 138 -11.20 13.04 14.94
N LYS A 139 -11.22 13.94 15.93
CA LYS A 139 -11.93 15.23 15.82
C LYS A 139 -11.29 16.16 14.78
N ASN A 140 -9.98 16.21 14.73
CA ASN A 140 -9.20 17.00 13.78
C ASN A 140 -7.75 16.48 13.74
N ARG A 141 -6.98 16.93 12.75
CA ARG A 141 -5.59 16.51 12.54
C ARG A 141 -4.55 17.16 13.46
N ASN A 142 -4.95 18.11 14.30
CA ASN A 142 -4.02 18.76 15.20
C ASN A 142 -3.52 17.77 16.25
N GLY A 143 -2.21 17.72 16.45
CA GLY A 143 -1.60 16.79 17.40
C GLY A 143 -1.58 15.30 16.99
N TRP A 144 -2.12 14.93 15.82
CA TRP A 144 -2.12 13.53 15.37
C TRP A 144 -0.73 12.89 15.36
N ALA A 145 0.30 13.63 14.96
CA ALA A 145 1.68 13.11 14.97
C ALA A 145 2.16 12.74 16.38
N ASN A 146 1.77 13.51 17.39
CA ASN A 146 2.10 13.19 18.79
C ASN A 146 1.33 11.95 19.27
N LEU A 147 0.04 11.83 18.91
CA LEU A 147 -0.76 10.64 19.23
C LEU A 147 -0.16 9.39 18.57
N TRP A 148 0.24 9.51 17.30
CA TRP A 148 0.94 8.43 16.59
C TRP A 148 2.23 8.04 17.33
N GLN A 149 3.07 9.02 17.67
CA GLN A 149 4.34 8.78 18.39
C GLN A 149 4.10 8.13 19.75
N THR A 150 3.11 8.60 20.50
CA THR A 150 2.74 8.01 21.79
C THR A 150 2.34 6.55 21.63
N ARG A 151 1.48 6.22 20.65
CA ARG A 151 1.07 4.84 20.37
C ARG A 151 2.24 3.94 19.98
N MET A 152 3.13 4.42 19.09
CA MET A 152 4.29 3.65 18.64
C MET A 152 5.28 3.36 19.78
N ASN A 153 5.29 4.18 20.84
CA ASN A 153 6.15 4.00 22.02
C ASN A 153 5.49 3.20 23.17
N THR A 154 4.22 2.81 23.05
CA THR A 154 3.62 1.91 24.06
C THR A 154 4.28 0.53 24.01
N PRO A 155 4.33 -0.21 25.12
CA PRO A 155 4.90 -1.55 25.14
C PRO A 155 4.27 -2.47 24.07
N ILE A 156 5.08 -3.34 23.51
CA ILE A 156 4.60 -4.44 22.67
C ILE A 156 3.71 -5.35 23.52
N THR A 157 2.57 -5.72 23.00
CA THR A 157 1.68 -6.69 23.64
C THR A 157 2.38 -8.05 23.68
N PRO A 158 2.57 -8.66 24.86
CA PRO A 158 3.23 -9.95 24.96
C PRO A 158 2.41 -11.05 24.30
N THR A 159 3.08 -11.99 23.69
CA THR A 159 2.46 -13.21 23.16
C THR A 159 1.97 -14.08 24.33
N PRO A 160 0.73 -14.61 24.31
CA PRO A 160 0.27 -15.51 25.35
C PRO A 160 1.13 -16.77 25.38
N THR A 161 1.47 -17.24 26.58
CA THR A 161 2.32 -18.43 26.77
C THR A 161 1.52 -19.74 26.61
N ARG A 162 0.20 -19.66 26.78
CA ARG A 162 -0.72 -20.80 26.67
C ARG A 162 -2.08 -20.33 26.16
N MET A 163 -2.71 -21.15 25.33
CA MET A 163 -4.11 -21.00 24.91
C MET A 163 -4.90 -22.25 25.29
N ILE A 164 -6.08 -22.07 25.83
CA ILE A 164 -7.04 -23.15 26.08
C ILE A 164 -8.06 -23.08 24.94
N ILE A 165 -8.27 -24.18 24.24
CA ILE A 165 -9.29 -24.29 23.18
C ILE A 165 -10.51 -25.06 23.70
N PRO A 166 -11.72 -24.81 23.20
CA PRO A 166 -12.89 -25.63 23.51
C PRO A 166 -12.77 -27.03 22.91
N ASN A 167 -13.28 -28.06 23.62
CA ASN A 167 -13.12 -29.45 23.21
C ASN A 167 -13.92 -29.82 21.95
N ASP A 168 -15.15 -29.32 21.82
CA ASP A 168 -16.10 -29.74 20.78
C ASP A 168 -16.34 -28.66 19.71
N PHE A 169 -15.33 -27.81 19.45
CA PHE A 169 -15.43 -26.78 18.44
C PHE A 169 -14.94 -27.28 17.08
N ASP A 170 -15.76 -27.10 16.04
CA ASP A 170 -15.32 -27.33 14.67
C ASP A 170 -14.40 -26.21 14.19
N PHE A 171 -13.14 -26.50 13.91
CA PHE A 171 -12.15 -25.55 13.44
C PHE A 171 -12.16 -25.35 11.91
N GLY A 172 -12.92 -26.14 11.17
CA GLY A 172 -12.98 -26.07 9.72
C GLY A 172 -11.66 -26.39 9.02
N ARG A 173 -11.57 -26.00 7.76
CA ARG A 173 -10.37 -26.19 6.93
C ARG A 173 -10.03 -24.94 6.10
N MET A 174 -8.80 -24.84 5.66
CA MET A 174 -8.39 -23.82 4.68
C MET A 174 -9.06 -24.11 3.34
N PRO A 175 -9.75 -23.14 2.72
CA PRO A 175 -10.31 -23.29 1.39
C PRO A 175 -9.22 -23.25 0.32
N LYS A 176 -9.55 -23.76 -0.86
CA LYS A 176 -8.78 -23.52 -2.08
C LYS A 176 -9.29 -22.25 -2.77
N GLY A 177 -8.44 -21.57 -3.54
CA GLY A 177 -8.84 -20.34 -4.23
C GLY A 177 -9.99 -20.55 -5.20
N GLU A 178 -10.08 -21.72 -5.82
CA GLU A 178 -11.15 -22.11 -6.75
C GLU A 178 -12.53 -22.15 -6.08
N GLU A 179 -12.59 -22.46 -4.78
CA GLU A 179 -13.84 -22.44 -3.98
C GLU A 179 -14.38 -21.01 -3.79
N LEU A 180 -13.54 -20.00 -4.00
CA LEU A 180 -13.88 -18.57 -3.98
C LEU A 180 -13.95 -17.96 -5.39
N GLY A 181 -13.91 -18.78 -6.43
CA GLY A 181 -13.94 -18.32 -7.83
C GLY A 181 -12.63 -17.69 -8.32
N LEU A 182 -11.52 -17.89 -7.60
CA LEU A 182 -10.22 -17.34 -7.97
C LEU A 182 -9.44 -18.32 -8.86
N ALA A 183 -9.22 -17.92 -10.11
CA ALA A 183 -8.37 -18.69 -11.02
C ALA A 183 -6.91 -18.75 -10.53
N PRO A 184 -6.16 -19.83 -10.82
CA PRO A 184 -4.75 -19.91 -10.51
C PRO A 184 -3.98 -18.73 -11.11
N THR A 185 -3.06 -18.18 -10.34
CA THR A 185 -2.19 -17.09 -10.83
C THR A 185 -1.00 -17.65 -11.60
N ARG A 186 -0.56 -16.90 -12.63
CA ARG A 186 0.72 -17.13 -13.34
C ARG A 186 1.82 -16.20 -12.84
N LYS A 187 1.52 -15.37 -11.84
CA LYS A 187 2.46 -14.39 -11.30
C LYS A 187 3.59 -15.09 -10.55
N THR A 188 4.79 -14.57 -10.70
CA THR A 188 5.95 -14.96 -9.90
C THR A 188 5.94 -14.12 -8.62
N ILE A 189 5.29 -14.61 -7.56
CA ILE A 189 5.24 -13.90 -6.29
C ILE A 189 6.56 -14.11 -5.54
N LEU A 190 7.21 -13.01 -5.23
CA LEU A 190 8.55 -13.00 -4.65
C LEU A 190 8.56 -12.94 -3.11
N GLN A 191 7.39 -12.76 -2.50
CA GLN A 191 7.25 -12.63 -1.06
C GLN A 191 6.25 -13.66 -0.54
N ILE A 192 6.73 -14.48 0.35
CA ILE A 192 5.93 -15.50 1.04
C ILE A 192 5.24 -14.83 2.24
N GLY A 193 3.97 -15.16 2.47
CA GLY A 193 3.19 -14.66 3.59
C GLY A 193 3.68 -15.17 4.96
N GLY A 194 3.28 -14.49 6.02
CA GLY A 194 3.49 -14.93 7.39
C GLY A 194 4.34 -13.99 8.25
N GLU A 195 4.12 -14.08 9.55
CA GLU A 195 4.81 -13.28 10.57
C GLU A 195 6.30 -13.62 10.65
N SER A 196 6.66 -14.89 10.48
CA SER A 196 8.06 -15.35 10.46
C SER A 196 8.82 -14.70 9.31
N GLN A 197 8.23 -14.63 8.12
CA GLN A 197 8.82 -13.98 6.95
C GLN A 197 8.88 -12.45 7.10
N ALA A 198 7.86 -11.86 7.73
CA ALA A 198 7.84 -10.43 8.02
C ALA A 198 9.00 -10.00 8.91
N ASN A 199 9.24 -10.76 9.99
CA ASN A 199 10.34 -10.52 10.92
C ASN A 199 11.71 -10.70 10.24
N ALA A 200 11.92 -11.77 9.48
CA ALA A 200 13.15 -11.98 8.72
C ALA A 200 13.40 -10.86 7.69
N THR A 201 12.34 -10.39 7.03
CA THR A 201 12.41 -9.28 6.08
C THR A 201 12.78 -7.96 6.75
N LEU A 202 12.22 -7.67 7.93
CA LEU A 202 12.56 -6.48 8.70
C LEU A 202 14.00 -6.55 9.21
N ASP A 203 14.41 -7.68 9.79
CA ASP A 203 15.78 -7.88 10.30
C ASP A 203 16.81 -7.66 9.19
N SER A 204 16.65 -8.34 8.04
CA SER A 204 17.58 -8.17 6.91
C SER A 204 17.64 -6.72 6.40
N PHE A 205 16.52 -5.99 6.47
CA PHE A 205 16.50 -4.57 6.10
C PHE A 205 17.24 -3.70 7.12
N LEU A 206 17.05 -3.93 8.41
CA LEU A 206 17.67 -3.13 9.47
C LEU A 206 19.17 -3.40 9.61
N THR A 207 19.64 -4.59 9.19
CA THR A 207 21.04 -5.03 9.39
C THR A 207 21.89 -5.03 8.12
N ILE A 208 21.30 -5.27 6.95
CA ILE A 208 22.04 -5.46 5.68
C ILE A 208 21.50 -4.56 4.57
N ARG A 209 20.26 -4.80 4.10
CA ARG A 209 19.73 -4.24 2.86
C ARG A 209 19.42 -2.74 2.94
N GLY A 210 19.07 -2.24 4.11
CA GLY A 210 18.61 -0.87 4.29
C GLY A 210 19.71 0.20 4.21
N LEU A 211 20.99 -0.18 4.18
CA LEU A 211 22.10 0.78 4.13
C LEU A 211 21.93 1.83 3.02
N ASN A 212 21.59 1.38 1.82
CA ASN A 212 21.41 2.23 0.65
C ASN A 212 19.97 2.64 0.38
N TYR A 213 19.03 2.41 1.32
CA TYR A 213 17.61 2.66 1.12
C TYR A 213 17.32 4.07 0.59
N ARG A 214 17.91 5.11 1.20
CA ARG A 214 17.67 6.50 0.82
C ARG A 214 18.03 6.79 -0.65
N LYS A 215 19.12 6.21 -1.15
CA LYS A 215 19.58 6.39 -2.54
C LYS A 215 18.91 5.42 -3.51
N GLY A 216 18.73 4.16 -3.10
CA GLY A 216 18.30 3.08 -3.97
C GLY A 216 16.79 2.93 -4.15
N MET A 217 15.96 3.57 -3.30
CA MET A 217 14.51 3.35 -3.33
C MET A 217 13.78 3.94 -4.54
N SER A 218 14.41 4.82 -5.31
CA SER A 218 13.75 5.51 -6.42
C SER A 218 13.89 4.81 -7.76
N SER A 219 15.00 4.13 -8.03
CA SER A 219 15.22 3.37 -9.26
C SER A 219 14.59 1.98 -9.17
N PRO A 220 13.88 1.49 -10.20
CA PRO A 220 13.34 0.13 -10.23
C PRO A 220 14.45 -0.93 -10.25
N VAL A 221 15.64 -0.61 -10.74
CA VAL A 221 16.81 -1.49 -10.77
C VAL A 221 17.30 -1.82 -9.36
N THR A 222 17.38 -0.84 -8.49
CA THR A 222 17.98 -0.99 -7.14
C THR A 222 16.95 -1.13 -6.02
N ALA A 223 15.70 -0.72 -6.26
CA ALA A 223 14.68 -0.69 -5.21
C ALA A 223 14.34 -2.07 -4.64
N ARG A 224 14.40 -3.11 -5.47
CA ARG A 224 14.10 -4.48 -5.04
C ARG A 224 14.98 -4.91 -3.87
N GLU A 225 16.27 -4.60 -3.95
CA GLU A 225 17.26 -4.97 -2.92
C GLU A 225 17.30 -3.96 -1.77
N ASN A 226 17.14 -2.67 -2.05
CA ASN A 226 17.33 -1.61 -1.07
C ASN A 226 16.06 -1.19 -0.31
N CYS A 227 14.84 -1.47 -0.83
CA CYS A 227 13.60 -1.19 -0.11
C CYS A 227 13.34 -2.19 1.03
N SER A 228 12.56 -1.76 2.02
CA SER A 228 12.25 -2.61 3.17
C SER A 228 11.47 -3.88 2.79
N ARG A 229 10.64 -3.81 1.76
CA ARG A 229 9.75 -4.90 1.33
C ARG A 229 8.71 -5.32 2.38
N LEU A 230 8.45 -4.44 3.36
CA LEU A 230 7.50 -4.72 4.45
C LEU A 230 6.05 -4.41 4.11
N SER A 231 5.79 -3.73 2.97
CA SER A 231 4.43 -3.27 2.66
C SER A 231 3.37 -4.38 2.61
N PRO A 232 3.59 -5.58 2.04
CA PRO A 232 2.59 -6.65 2.10
C PRO A 232 2.34 -7.14 3.53
N TYR A 233 3.39 -7.27 4.32
CA TYR A 233 3.27 -7.73 5.71
C TYR A 233 2.56 -6.73 6.62
N LEU A 234 2.71 -5.42 6.35
CA LEU A 234 1.97 -4.37 7.05
C LEU A 234 0.51 -4.32 6.59
N ALA A 235 0.25 -4.47 5.28
CA ALA A 235 -1.09 -4.44 4.71
C ALA A 235 -1.97 -5.61 5.19
N TRP A 236 -1.41 -6.80 5.33
CA TRP A 236 -2.12 -7.98 5.83
C TRP A 236 -1.88 -8.24 7.32
N GLY A 237 -1.13 -7.35 7.99
CA GLY A 237 -0.93 -7.37 9.43
C GLY A 237 -0.09 -8.52 9.95
N CYS A 238 0.79 -9.11 9.13
CA CYS A 238 1.76 -10.12 9.55
C CYS A 238 2.85 -9.56 10.49
N ILE A 239 2.99 -8.24 10.54
CA ILE A 239 3.80 -7.53 11.51
C ILE A 239 3.07 -6.26 11.94
N SER A 240 3.15 -5.89 13.21
CA SER A 240 2.54 -4.66 13.67
C SER A 240 3.40 -3.44 13.29
N MET A 241 2.73 -2.31 13.05
CA MET A 241 3.42 -1.02 12.85
C MET A 241 4.31 -0.66 14.03
N LYS A 242 3.86 -1.00 15.25
CA LYS A 242 4.58 -0.73 16.49
C LYS A 242 5.86 -1.56 16.59
N THR A 243 5.80 -2.86 16.28
CA THR A 243 6.99 -3.74 16.22
C THR A 243 8.00 -3.22 15.22
N ALA A 244 7.57 -2.90 14.00
CA ALA A 244 8.46 -2.38 12.96
C ALA A 244 9.11 -1.05 13.38
N TYR A 245 8.36 -0.16 14.02
CA TYR A 245 8.87 1.12 14.50
C TYR A 245 9.85 0.95 15.67
N GLN A 246 9.54 0.12 16.67
CA GLN A 246 10.39 -0.05 17.84
C GLN A 246 11.71 -0.75 17.50
N GLN A 247 11.69 -1.76 16.62
CA GLN A 247 12.95 -2.38 16.13
C GLN A 247 13.80 -1.39 15.34
N LEU A 248 13.16 -0.54 14.50
CA LEU A 248 13.88 0.56 13.83
C LEU A 248 14.54 1.52 14.82
N VAL A 249 13.83 1.94 15.87
CA VAL A 249 14.37 2.85 16.90
C VAL A 249 15.49 2.19 17.68
N ALA A 250 15.35 0.91 18.03
CA ALA A 250 16.40 0.14 18.68
C ALA A 250 17.69 0.11 17.82
N ARG A 251 17.54 -0.18 16.51
CA ARG A 251 18.68 -0.17 15.58
C ARG A 251 19.33 1.20 15.44
N GLN A 252 18.54 2.27 15.40
CA GLN A 252 19.08 3.63 15.39
C GLN A 252 19.86 3.97 16.66
N ARG A 253 19.44 3.44 17.82
CA ARG A 253 20.15 3.61 19.08
C ARG A 253 21.48 2.85 19.07
N GLU A 254 21.49 1.57 18.69
CA GLU A 254 22.69 0.77 18.55
C GLU A 254 23.76 1.46 17.69
N ILE A 255 23.34 2.04 16.55
CA ILE A 255 24.22 2.74 15.64
C ILE A 255 24.81 4.01 16.28
N ARG A 256 24.05 4.75 17.09
CA ARG A 256 24.54 5.96 17.75
C ARG A 256 25.43 5.68 18.96
N GLU A 257 25.20 4.57 19.64
CA GLU A 257 25.93 4.17 20.84
C GLU A 257 27.15 3.30 20.51
N GLY A 258 27.21 2.77 19.29
CA GLY A 258 28.36 1.95 18.83
C GLY A 258 29.62 2.78 18.56
N PRO A 259 30.78 2.11 18.40
CA PRO A 259 32.06 2.79 18.09
C PRO A 259 31.95 3.59 16.77
N VAL A 260 32.38 4.85 16.79
CA VAL A 260 32.22 5.82 15.69
C VAL A 260 32.80 5.32 14.35
N ASP A 261 33.89 4.56 14.38
CA ASP A 261 34.59 4.09 13.19
C ASP A 261 34.08 2.74 12.64
N SER A 262 33.14 2.11 13.32
CA SER A 262 32.67 0.75 12.96
C SER A 262 31.40 0.71 12.11
N ILE A 263 30.68 1.82 11.99
CA ILE A 263 29.34 1.84 11.38
C ILE A 263 29.26 2.90 10.28
N ASP A 264 28.86 2.46 9.07
CA ASP A 264 28.67 3.33 7.92
C ASP A 264 27.62 4.43 8.22
N SER A 265 28.01 5.69 8.08
CA SER A 265 27.20 6.87 8.37
C SER A 265 25.90 6.96 7.55
N ARG A 266 25.81 6.25 6.41
CA ARG A 266 24.60 6.18 5.57
C ARG A 266 23.41 5.55 6.28
N TRP A 267 23.65 4.68 7.28
CA TRP A 267 22.60 4.00 8.02
C TRP A 267 21.60 4.96 8.66
N LEU A 268 22.08 5.96 9.40
CA LEU A 268 21.18 6.89 10.10
C LEU A 268 20.26 7.65 9.16
N GLY A 269 20.79 8.08 8.00
CA GLY A 269 20.00 8.75 6.96
C GLY A 269 18.94 7.83 6.36
N SER A 270 19.27 6.59 6.06
CA SER A 270 18.36 5.58 5.52
C SER A 270 17.27 5.20 6.52
N LEU A 271 17.61 4.96 7.78
CA LEU A 271 16.67 4.62 8.84
C LEU A 271 15.75 5.80 9.20
N LYS A 272 16.26 7.05 9.17
CA LYS A 272 15.43 8.27 9.33
C LYS A 272 14.38 8.36 8.20
N SER A 273 14.80 8.09 6.97
CA SER A 273 13.92 8.05 5.81
C SER A 273 12.84 6.98 5.95
N PHE A 274 13.20 5.78 6.40
CA PHE A 274 12.26 4.69 6.63
C PHE A 274 11.27 5.01 7.77
N SER A 275 11.72 5.57 8.89
CA SER A 275 10.85 6.04 9.99
C SER A 275 9.76 6.98 9.50
N SER A 276 10.13 7.91 8.62
CA SER A 276 9.17 8.82 7.99
C SER A 276 8.09 8.08 7.18
N ARG A 277 8.44 6.96 6.51
CA ARG A 277 7.47 6.17 5.74
C ARG A 277 6.49 5.41 6.62
N LEU A 278 6.93 4.90 7.78
CA LEU A 278 6.03 4.28 8.73
C LEU A 278 4.96 5.26 9.25
N ALA A 279 5.35 6.50 9.55
CA ALA A 279 4.39 7.54 9.95
C ALA A 279 3.44 7.91 8.79
N TRP A 280 3.94 7.96 7.55
CA TRP A 280 3.11 8.26 6.38
C TRP A 280 2.09 7.16 6.07
N HIS A 281 2.43 5.91 6.31
CA HIS A 281 1.49 4.78 6.21
C HIS A 281 0.20 5.08 6.98
N CYS A 282 0.30 5.32 8.28
CA CYS A 282 -0.87 5.63 9.11
C CYS A 282 -1.51 6.99 8.76
N HIS A 283 -0.72 7.97 8.30
CA HIS A 283 -1.26 9.26 7.86
C HIS A 283 -2.22 9.14 6.67
N PHE A 284 -1.90 8.26 5.71
CA PHE A 284 -2.78 8.02 4.56
C PHE A 284 -4.00 7.19 4.96
N MET A 285 -3.82 6.14 5.75
CA MET A 285 -4.94 5.36 6.28
C MET A 285 -5.93 6.22 7.05
N GLN A 286 -5.43 7.15 7.87
CA GLN A 286 -6.29 8.09 8.60
C GLN A 286 -7.17 8.95 7.68
N LYS A 287 -6.78 9.22 6.43
CA LYS A 287 -7.64 9.98 5.51
C LYS A 287 -8.89 9.19 5.14
N LEU A 288 -8.74 7.91 4.84
CA LEU A 288 -9.88 7.04 4.54
C LEU A 288 -10.74 6.80 5.78
N GLU A 289 -10.13 6.67 6.96
CA GLU A 289 -10.86 6.58 8.23
C GLU A 289 -11.74 7.81 8.50
N ASP A 290 -11.20 9.02 8.22
CA ASP A 290 -11.90 10.28 8.44
C ASP A 290 -12.96 10.56 7.34
N GLU A 291 -12.84 9.94 6.16
CA GLU A 291 -13.71 10.15 4.99
C GLU A 291 -13.73 8.90 4.09
N PRO A 292 -14.54 7.88 4.44
CA PRO A 292 -14.62 6.63 3.69
C PRO A 292 -15.04 6.80 2.22
N GLU A 293 -15.74 7.89 1.90
CA GLU A 293 -16.15 8.24 0.54
C GLU A 293 -14.98 8.47 -0.41
N LEU A 294 -13.75 8.67 0.09
CA LEU A 294 -12.53 8.82 -0.72
C LEU A 294 -12.24 7.61 -1.61
N GLU A 295 -12.79 6.45 -1.31
CA GLU A 295 -12.72 5.28 -2.17
C GLU A 295 -13.44 5.49 -3.51
N PHE A 296 -14.51 6.29 -3.51
CA PHE A 296 -15.42 6.44 -4.65
C PHE A 296 -15.41 7.83 -5.27
N GLN A 297 -15.06 8.85 -4.52
CA GLN A 297 -15.22 10.26 -4.85
C GLN A 297 -13.92 11.02 -4.75
N ASN A 298 -13.79 12.10 -5.54
CA ASN A 298 -12.62 12.97 -5.45
C ASN A 298 -12.50 13.62 -4.05
N ILE A 299 -11.29 13.64 -3.49
CA ILE A 299 -10.98 14.35 -2.22
C ILE A 299 -11.39 15.82 -2.32
N SER A 300 -11.08 16.43 -3.45
CA SER A 300 -11.53 17.79 -3.78
C SER A 300 -12.62 17.70 -4.85
N ARG A 301 -13.85 17.99 -4.43
CA ARG A 301 -15.05 17.83 -5.25
C ARG A 301 -15.13 18.76 -6.46
N VAL A 302 -14.30 19.81 -6.50
CA VAL A 302 -14.21 20.71 -7.66
C VAL A 302 -13.66 20.04 -8.92
N TYR A 303 -13.07 18.86 -8.78
CA TYR A 303 -12.57 18.04 -9.89
C TYR A 303 -13.57 16.98 -10.38
N ASP A 304 -14.77 16.92 -9.82
CA ASP A 304 -15.81 16.03 -10.30
C ASP A 304 -16.20 16.41 -11.73
N GLY A 305 -16.38 15.41 -12.59
CA GLY A 305 -16.65 15.61 -14.02
C GLY A 305 -15.40 15.89 -14.88
N LEU A 306 -14.20 16.00 -14.27
CA LEU A 306 -12.99 16.36 -15.03
C LEU A 306 -12.58 15.30 -16.07
N ARG A 307 -12.76 14.01 -15.75
CA ARG A 307 -12.31 12.87 -16.60
C ARG A 307 -13.35 11.75 -16.73
N GLU A 308 -14.45 11.83 -16.03
CA GLU A 308 -15.45 10.76 -15.91
C GLU A 308 -16.10 10.45 -17.25
N ASN A 309 -16.34 11.47 -18.10
CA ASN A 309 -16.99 11.34 -19.39
C ASN A 309 -16.06 11.08 -20.56
N ASP A 310 -14.74 11.16 -20.34
CA ASP A 310 -13.71 11.07 -21.38
C ASP A 310 -12.94 9.73 -21.34
N PHE A 311 -13.49 8.70 -20.67
CA PHE A 311 -12.79 7.43 -20.51
C PHE A 311 -12.60 6.73 -21.83
N ASN A 312 -11.34 6.44 -22.17
CA ASN A 312 -10.95 5.75 -23.40
C ASN A 312 -10.48 4.32 -23.08
N GLN A 313 -11.27 3.34 -23.49
CA GLN A 313 -11.04 1.94 -23.19
C GLN A 313 -9.75 1.40 -23.85
N GLU A 314 -9.47 1.78 -25.09
CA GLU A 314 -8.28 1.36 -25.82
C GLU A 314 -6.98 1.82 -25.11
N LYS A 315 -6.95 3.09 -24.67
CA LYS A 315 -5.83 3.61 -23.88
C LYS A 315 -5.70 2.93 -22.52
N PHE A 316 -6.82 2.59 -21.90
CA PHE A 316 -6.82 1.86 -20.63
C PHE A 316 -6.23 0.46 -20.83
N GLU A 317 -6.66 -0.27 -21.86
CA GLU A 317 -6.16 -1.61 -22.18
C GLU A 317 -4.67 -1.60 -22.48
N ALA A 318 -4.19 -0.71 -23.36
CA ALA A 318 -2.78 -0.57 -23.65
C ALA A 318 -1.93 -0.25 -22.40
N TRP A 319 -2.48 0.53 -21.47
CA TRP A 319 -1.80 0.82 -20.21
C TRP A 319 -1.78 -0.40 -19.28
N THR A 320 -2.87 -1.17 -19.20
CA THR A 320 -2.97 -2.35 -18.32
C THR A 320 -2.11 -3.51 -18.81
N THR A 321 -1.86 -3.62 -20.11
CA THR A 321 -1.00 -4.66 -20.73
C THR A 321 0.46 -4.24 -20.81
N GLY A 322 0.77 -2.95 -20.64
CA GLY A 322 2.12 -2.41 -20.84
C GLY A 322 2.51 -2.37 -22.33
N GLU A 323 1.63 -1.79 -23.15
CA GLU A 323 1.76 -1.61 -24.60
C GLU A 323 1.53 -0.16 -25.02
N THR A 324 1.98 0.78 -24.20
CA THR A 324 1.77 2.22 -24.41
C THR A 324 2.76 2.85 -25.37
N GLY A 325 3.85 2.15 -25.73
CA GLY A 325 4.98 2.68 -26.50
C GLY A 325 5.92 3.57 -25.68
N TYR A 326 5.79 3.54 -24.35
CA TYR A 326 6.69 4.23 -23.42
C TYR A 326 7.41 3.19 -22.55
N PRO A 327 8.69 2.88 -22.83
CA PRO A 327 9.40 1.74 -22.26
C PRO A 327 9.36 1.63 -20.73
N MET A 328 9.55 2.74 -20.01
CA MET A 328 9.51 2.71 -18.53
C MET A 328 8.09 2.46 -18.01
N ILE A 329 7.05 2.96 -18.68
CA ILE A 329 5.64 2.71 -18.32
C ILE A 329 5.34 1.23 -18.56
N ASP A 330 5.69 0.72 -19.72
CA ASP A 330 5.40 -0.65 -20.14
C ASP A 330 6.15 -1.67 -19.28
N ALA A 331 7.45 -1.44 -19.04
CA ALA A 331 8.25 -2.27 -18.14
C ALA A 331 7.69 -2.31 -16.72
N CYS A 332 7.27 -1.16 -16.17
CA CYS A 332 6.69 -1.10 -14.83
C CYS A 332 5.35 -1.83 -14.74
N MET A 333 4.49 -1.71 -15.77
CA MET A 333 3.21 -2.41 -15.77
C MET A 333 3.40 -3.91 -15.94
N ARG A 334 4.26 -4.35 -16.86
CA ARG A 334 4.58 -5.78 -17.05
C ARG A 334 5.23 -6.39 -15.80
N ALA A 335 6.18 -5.68 -15.19
CA ALA A 335 6.78 -6.09 -13.91
C ALA A 335 5.74 -6.24 -12.79
N LEU A 336 4.78 -5.31 -12.72
CA LEU A 336 3.70 -5.37 -11.75
C LEU A 336 2.78 -6.57 -12.02
N ASN A 337 2.39 -6.78 -13.27
CA ASN A 337 1.54 -7.90 -13.68
C ASN A 337 2.20 -9.26 -13.41
N GLU A 338 3.52 -9.34 -13.52
CA GLU A 338 4.29 -10.56 -13.28
C GLU A 338 4.61 -10.78 -11.79
N THR A 339 5.02 -9.74 -11.05
CA THR A 339 5.63 -9.88 -9.73
C THR A 339 4.80 -9.34 -8.57
N SER A 340 3.68 -8.68 -8.86
CA SER A 340 2.80 -7.99 -7.89
C SER A 340 3.49 -6.92 -7.04
N TRP A 341 4.65 -6.42 -7.47
CA TRP A 341 5.36 -5.37 -6.76
C TRP A 341 6.22 -4.49 -7.66
N ILE A 342 6.13 -3.19 -7.45
CA ILE A 342 7.08 -2.18 -7.94
C ILE A 342 7.30 -1.13 -6.85
N ASN A 343 8.40 -0.36 -6.93
CA ASN A 343 8.70 0.69 -5.97
C ASN A 343 7.77 1.90 -6.10
N PHE A 344 7.69 2.69 -5.03
CA PHE A 344 6.72 3.80 -4.91
C PHE A 344 6.83 4.84 -6.05
N ARG A 345 8.04 5.22 -6.49
CA ARG A 345 8.21 6.17 -7.58
C ARG A 345 7.57 5.68 -8.88
N MET A 346 7.74 4.41 -9.19
CA MET A 346 7.15 3.81 -10.39
C MET A 346 5.63 3.68 -10.27
N ARG A 347 5.09 3.39 -9.08
CA ARG A 347 3.62 3.44 -8.82
C ARG A 347 3.07 4.84 -9.08
N ALA A 348 3.74 5.86 -8.58
CA ALA A 348 3.34 7.26 -8.77
C ALA A 348 3.39 7.67 -10.26
N MET A 349 4.41 7.21 -10.98
CA MET A 349 4.55 7.44 -12.42
C MET A 349 3.42 6.76 -13.21
N LEU A 350 3.13 5.47 -12.97
CA LEU A 350 2.05 4.74 -13.63
C LEU A 350 0.71 5.45 -13.48
N MET A 351 0.37 5.85 -12.25
CA MET A 351 -0.89 6.54 -11.97
C MET A 351 -0.93 7.94 -12.59
N SER A 352 0.17 8.69 -12.51
CA SER A 352 0.28 10.01 -13.13
C SER A 352 0.20 9.94 -14.65
N PHE A 353 0.80 8.93 -15.29
CA PHE A 353 0.74 8.72 -16.72
C PHE A 353 -0.70 8.43 -17.18
N ALA A 354 -1.37 7.48 -16.52
CA ALA A 354 -2.77 7.15 -16.80
C ALA A 354 -3.68 8.38 -16.70
N SER A 355 -3.56 9.15 -15.61
CA SER A 355 -4.46 10.27 -15.37
C SER A 355 -4.13 11.54 -16.15
N ASN A 356 -2.86 11.82 -16.47
CA ASN A 356 -2.46 13.08 -17.06
C ASN A 356 -2.06 12.96 -18.54
N HIS A 357 -1.44 11.85 -18.97
CA HIS A 357 -1.08 11.64 -20.37
C HIS A 357 -2.21 10.95 -21.15
N LEU A 358 -2.80 9.90 -20.58
CA LEU A 358 -3.92 9.19 -21.19
C LEU A 358 -5.27 9.83 -20.93
N TRP A 359 -5.34 10.76 -19.96
CA TRP A 359 -6.54 11.46 -19.50
C TRP A 359 -7.63 10.52 -18.95
N LEU A 360 -7.21 9.40 -18.31
CA LEU A 360 -8.12 8.42 -17.72
C LEU A 360 -8.56 8.85 -16.31
N HIS A 361 -9.80 8.55 -15.97
CA HIS A 361 -10.30 8.72 -14.61
C HIS A 361 -9.53 7.83 -13.63
N TRP A 362 -9.23 8.38 -12.45
CA TRP A 362 -8.35 7.71 -11.48
C TRP A 362 -8.92 6.42 -10.91
N ARG A 363 -10.24 6.28 -10.77
CA ARG A 363 -10.82 5.13 -10.06
C ARG A 363 -10.67 3.81 -10.81
N PRO A 364 -11.04 3.66 -12.08
CA PRO A 364 -10.79 2.42 -12.82
C PRO A 364 -9.31 2.03 -12.86
N THR A 365 -8.41 3.01 -13.01
CA THR A 365 -6.97 2.78 -13.01
C THR A 365 -6.45 2.38 -11.63
N ALA A 366 -6.98 2.96 -10.54
CA ALA A 366 -6.67 2.56 -9.18
C ALA A 366 -7.15 1.13 -8.87
N VAL A 367 -8.36 0.76 -9.29
CA VAL A 367 -8.88 -0.61 -9.12
C VAL A 367 -7.98 -1.64 -9.82
N HIS A 368 -7.55 -1.36 -11.06
CA HIS A 368 -6.59 -2.22 -11.76
C HIS A 368 -5.28 -2.38 -10.98
N LEU A 369 -4.70 -1.27 -10.51
CA LEU A 369 -3.46 -1.32 -9.73
C LEU A 369 -3.65 -2.05 -8.39
N ALA A 370 -4.78 -1.85 -7.70
CA ALA A 370 -5.10 -2.54 -6.46
C ALA A 370 -5.07 -4.06 -6.62
N LYS A 371 -5.68 -4.57 -7.68
CA LYS A 371 -5.69 -5.99 -8.04
C LYS A 371 -4.28 -6.57 -8.20
N HIS A 372 -3.34 -5.77 -8.68
CA HIS A 372 -1.98 -6.23 -8.96
C HIS A 372 -0.98 -5.95 -7.83
N PHE A 373 -1.28 -5.07 -6.88
CA PHE A 373 -0.40 -4.82 -5.73
C PHE A 373 -0.64 -5.81 -4.59
N LEU A 374 0.30 -6.71 -4.34
CA LEU A 374 0.26 -7.65 -3.20
C LEU A 374 0.05 -6.95 -1.86
N ASP A 375 0.50 -5.70 -1.76
CA ASP A 375 0.38 -4.82 -0.61
C ASP A 375 -0.81 -3.85 -0.69
N PHE A 376 -1.89 -4.26 -1.35
CA PHE A 376 -3.10 -3.43 -1.44
C PHE A 376 -3.63 -3.06 -0.06
N GLU A 377 -3.52 -1.78 0.28
CA GLU A 377 -4.03 -1.16 1.51
C GLU A 377 -4.95 0.00 1.12
N PRO A 378 -6.29 -0.14 1.25
CA PRO A 378 -7.26 0.82 0.72
C PRO A 378 -7.00 2.27 1.13
N GLY A 379 -6.68 2.52 2.41
CA GLY A 379 -6.43 3.86 2.93
C GLY A 379 -5.23 4.56 2.30
N ILE A 380 -4.18 3.80 2.00
CA ILE A 380 -3.00 4.32 1.31
C ILE A 380 -3.29 4.44 -0.18
N HIS A 381 -3.82 3.38 -0.78
CA HIS A 381 -3.95 3.22 -2.22
C HIS A 381 -4.81 4.31 -2.85
N PHE A 382 -6.07 4.44 -2.44
CA PHE A 382 -6.98 5.42 -3.02
C PHE A 382 -6.53 6.86 -2.79
N SER A 383 -6.02 7.16 -1.60
CA SER A 383 -5.45 8.48 -1.29
C SER A 383 -4.25 8.83 -2.17
N GLN A 384 -3.37 7.86 -2.46
CA GLN A 384 -2.20 8.06 -3.32
C GLN A 384 -2.58 8.17 -4.80
N CYS A 385 -3.51 7.34 -5.28
CA CYS A 385 -4.00 7.43 -6.66
C CYS A 385 -4.60 8.80 -6.95
N GLN A 386 -5.43 9.33 -6.07
CA GLN A 386 -5.98 10.67 -6.20
C GLN A 386 -4.90 11.77 -6.13
N MET A 387 -3.88 11.60 -5.29
CA MET A 387 -2.77 12.55 -5.21
C MET A 387 -1.99 12.62 -6.53
N GLN A 388 -1.72 11.49 -7.18
CA GLN A 388 -1.02 11.44 -8.46
C GLN A 388 -1.89 11.89 -9.64
N SER A 389 -3.21 11.74 -9.54
CA SER A 389 -4.17 12.22 -10.53
C SER A 389 -4.44 13.73 -10.47
N GLY A 390 -3.99 14.40 -9.39
CA GLY A 390 -4.17 15.83 -9.18
C GLY A 390 -5.55 16.24 -8.66
N THR A 391 -6.37 15.29 -8.14
CA THR A 391 -7.75 15.53 -7.68
C THR A 391 -7.88 15.83 -6.19
N THR A 392 -6.76 16.05 -5.48
CA THR A 392 -6.78 16.35 -4.04
C THR A 392 -6.91 17.81 -3.67
N GLY A 393 -6.68 18.74 -4.61
CA GLY A 393 -6.73 20.17 -4.40
C GLY A 393 -5.59 20.78 -3.56
N ILE A 394 -4.90 20.00 -2.74
CA ILE A 394 -3.87 20.48 -1.78
C ILE A 394 -2.44 20.11 -2.16
N ASN A 395 -2.25 19.19 -3.08
CA ASN A 395 -0.92 18.74 -3.49
C ASN A 395 -0.44 19.46 -4.76
N THR A 396 0.87 19.60 -4.91
CA THR A 396 1.47 20.01 -6.18
C THR A 396 1.21 18.93 -7.22
N ILE A 397 0.76 19.35 -8.40
CA ILE A 397 0.53 18.43 -9.51
C ILE A 397 1.89 17.97 -10.03
N ARG A 398 2.04 16.65 -10.18
CA ARG A 398 3.26 16.02 -10.67
C ARG A 398 2.92 15.22 -11.90
N ILE A 399 3.36 15.70 -13.04
CA ILE A 399 3.24 14.99 -14.31
C ILE A 399 4.64 14.49 -14.66
N TYR A 400 4.85 13.19 -14.58
CA TYR A 400 6.14 12.57 -14.83
C TYR A 400 6.38 12.45 -16.33
N SER A 401 7.51 12.92 -16.85
CA SER A 401 7.94 12.65 -18.22
C SER A 401 8.43 11.21 -18.33
N PRO A 402 7.81 10.32 -19.13
CA PRO A 402 8.25 8.93 -19.25
C PRO A 402 9.70 8.80 -19.69
N ALA A 403 10.11 9.56 -20.71
CA ALA A 403 11.48 9.56 -21.20
C ALA A 403 12.50 9.99 -20.14
N LYS A 404 12.16 11.03 -19.33
CA LYS A 404 13.04 11.45 -18.25
C LYS A 404 13.18 10.39 -17.16
N GLN A 405 12.13 9.58 -16.89
CA GLN A 405 12.23 8.50 -15.91
C GLN A 405 13.19 7.39 -16.35
N VAL A 406 13.32 7.12 -17.66
CA VAL A 406 14.36 6.21 -18.19
C VAL A 406 15.74 6.77 -17.88
N ILE A 407 16.00 8.01 -18.27
CA ILE A 407 17.31 8.68 -18.10
C ILE A 407 17.72 8.73 -16.61
N ASP A 408 16.79 9.09 -15.72
CA ASP A 408 17.09 9.31 -14.31
C ASP A 408 17.19 8.00 -13.50
N HIS A 409 16.52 6.89 -13.94
CA HIS A 409 16.32 5.73 -13.07
C HIS A 409 16.70 4.37 -13.67
N ASP A 410 16.87 4.29 -15.00
CA ASP A 410 17.32 3.09 -15.69
C ASP A 410 18.07 3.46 -17.01
N PRO A 411 19.13 4.28 -16.94
CA PRO A 411 19.79 4.80 -18.15
C PRO A 411 20.39 3.73 -19.05
N SER A 412 20.79 2.58 -18.50
CA SER A 412 21.31 1.42 -19.23
C SER A 412 20.24 0.38 -19.58
N GLY A 413 18.97 0.65 -19.26
CA GLY A 413 17.85 -0.18 -19.64
C GLY A 413 17.80 -1.56 -18.98
N VAL A 414 18.47 -1.77 -17.86
CA VAL A 414 18.51 -3.09 -17.17
C VAL A 414 17.12 -3.58 -16.84
N PHE A 415 16.32 -2.73 -16.19
CA PHE A 415 14.95 -3.05 -15.84
C PHE A 415 14.02 -3.09 -17.06
N ILE A 416 14.16 -2.10 -17.96
CA ILE A 416 13.34 -2.04 -19.19
C ILE A 416 13.55 -3.29 -20.02
N LYS A 417 14.79 -3.66 -20.34
CA LYS A 417 15.11 -4.82 -21.19
C LYS A 417 14.69 -6.15 -20.55
N GLN A 418 14.63 -6.21 -19.23
CA GLN A 418 14.13 -7.39 -18.51
C GLN A 418 12.62 -7.61 -18.74
N PHE A 419 11.80 -6.56 -18.69
CA PHE A 419 10.34 -6.68 -18.75
C PHE A 419 9.75 -6.32 -20.13
N VAL A 420 10.57 -5.76 -21.02
CA VAL A 420 10.24 -5.46 -22.41
C VAL A 420 11.34 -6.08 -23.30
N PRO A 421 11.35 -7.42 -23.44
CA PRO A 421 12.41 -8.13 -24.14
C PRO A 421 12.53 -7.74 -25.63
N GLU A 422 11.48 -7.20 -26.24
CA GLU A 422 11.49 -6.64 -27.58
C GLU A 422 12.53 -5.51 -27.74
N LEU A 423 12.84 -4.81 -26.65
CA LEU A 423 13.81 -3.72 -26.62
C LEU A 423 15.22 -4.16 -26.18
N ALA A 424 15.46 -5.46 -26.02
CA ALA A 424 16.74 -5.97 -25.47
C ALA A 424 17.98 -5.51 -26.25
N ARG A 425 17.87 -5.38 -27.58
CA ARG A 425 18.96 -4.98 -28.47
C ARG A 425 18.95 -3.49 -28.84
N VAL A 426 17.94 -2.74 -28.36
CA VAL A 426 17.86 -1.30 -28.62
C VAL A 426 18.99 -0.59 -27.89
N PRO A 427 19.76 0.29 -28.55
CA PRO A 427 20.81 1.08 -27.91
C PRO A 427 20.23 1.96 -26.81
N ASP A 428 20.99 2.13 -25.72
CA ASP A 428 20.52 2.81 -24.51
C ASP A 428 20.07 4.25 -24.78
N GLU A 429 20.70 4.94 -25.73
CA GLU A 429 20.34 6.30 -26.15
C GLU A 429 18.92 6.43 -26.74
N TYR A 430 18.38 5.34 -27.32
CA TYR A 430 17.03 5.31 -27.89
C TYR A 430 15.97 4.76 -26.91
N LEU A 431 16.37 4.14 -25.79
CA LEU A 431 15.40 3.59 -24.81
C LEU A 431 14.40 4.62 -24.27
N PRO A 432 14.75 5.91 -24.07
CA PRO A 432 13.75 6.90 -23.68
C PRO A 432 12.63 7.13 -24.70
N GLU A 433 12.93 7.03 -25.99
CA GLU A 433 12.01 7.28 -27.12
C GLU A 433 12.37 6.37 -28.32
N PRO A 434 12.09 5.04 -28.27
CA PRO A 434 12.53 4.08 -29.32
C PRO A 434 11.99 4.39 -30.70
N HIS A 435 10.85 5.05 -30.80
CA HIS A 435 10.25 5.47 -32.08
C HIS A 435 11.08 6.49 -32.85
N ARG A 436 12.13 7.03 -32.24
CA ARG A 436 13.10 7.93 -32.91
C ARG A 436 14.28 7.21 -33.55
N MET A 437 14.38 5.88 -33.38
CA MET A 437 15.40 5.09 -34.06
C MET A 437 15.25 5.17 -35.57
N PRO A 438 16.34 5.41 -36.33
CA PRO A 438 16.32 5.28 -37.79
C PRO A 438 15.89 3.88 -38.24
N LEU A 439 15.22 3.77 -39.36
CA LEU A 439 14.66 2.49 -39.85
C LEU A 439 15.72 1.42 -40.12
N ASP A 440 16.90 1.83 -40.61
CA ASP A 440 18.06 0.96 -40.80
C ASP A 440 18.55 0.38 -39.47
N LEU A 441 18.65 1.20 -38.43
CA LEU A 441 19.01 0.76 -37.08
C LEU A 441 17.94 -0.17 -36.50
N GLN A 442 16.65 0.13 -36.66
CA GLN A 442 15.57 -0.76 -36.24
C GLN A 442 15.70 -2.16 -36.87
N SER A 443 16.12 -2.22 -38.16
CA SER A 443 16.35 -3.48 -38.86
C SER A 443 17.57 -4.22 -38.32
N GLN A 444 18.65 -3.52 -38.00
CA GLN A 444 19.88 -4.10 -37.42
C GLN A 444 19.67 -4.69 -36.06
N VAL A 445 18.93 -3.99 -35.19
CA VAL A 445 18.64 -4.46 -33.83
C VAL A 445 17.50 -5.49 -33.75
N GLY A 446 16.77 -5.68 -34.87
CA GLY A 446 15.65 -6.62 -34.94
C GLY A 446 14.40 -6.18 -34.16
N CYS A 447 14.24 -4.87 -33.99
CA CYS A 447 13.07 -4.30 -33.28
C CYS A 447 12.44 -3.20 -34.16
N ARG A 448 11.36 -3.52 -34.84
CA ARG A 448 10.61 -2.58 -35.68
C ARG A 448 9.49 -1.95 -34.90
N ILE A 449 9.57 -0.64 -34.70
CA ILE A 449 8.53 0.12 -33.96
C ILE A 449 7.26 0.16 -34.83
N GLY A 450 6.12 -0.11 -34.17
CA GLY A 450 4.81 -0.31 -34.82
C GLY A 450 4.51 -1.75 -35.20
N ARG A 451 5.50 -2.68 -35.08
CA ARG A 451 5.31 -4.11 -35.30
C ARG A 451 5.72 -4.95 -34.09
N ASP A 452 6.99 -4.81 -33.69
CA ASP A 452 7.55 -5.61 -32.57
C ASP A 452 7.39 -4.91 -31.23
N TYR A 453 7.39 -3.58 -31.24
CA TYR A 453 7.07 -2.72 -30.08
C TYR A 453 6.17 -1.57 -30.53
N PRO A 454 5.14 -1.17 -29.80
CA PRO A 454 4.17 -0.18 -30.26
C PRO A 454 4.75 1.23 -30.42
N PHE A 455 4.14 2.04 -31.30
CA PHE A 455 4.33 3.49 -31.27
C PHE A 455 3.77 4.09 -30.00
N PRO A 456 4.29 5.25 -29.54
CA PRO A 456 3.69 5.99 -28.44
C PRO A 456 2.21 6.27 -28.69
N ILE A 457 1.34 5.78 -27.78
CA ILE A 457 -0.13 5.91 -27.89
C ILE A 457 -0.63 7.36 -27.80
N VAL A 458 0.19 8.26 -27.26
CA VAL A 458 -0.05 9.71 -27.19
C VAL A 458 1.26 10.47 -27.36
N ASP A 459 1.18 11.71 -27.86
CA ASP A 459 2.31 12.64 -27.78
C ASP A 459 2.40 13.17 -26.34
N HIS A 460 3.42 12.73 -25.60
CA HIS A 460 3.56 13.05 -24.16
C HIS A 460 3.70 14.55 -23.89
N ARG A 461 4.28 15.34 -24.80
CA ARG A 461 4.45 16.79 -24.63
C ARG A 461 3.14 17.52 -24.80
N LYS A 462 2.35 17.16 -25.81
CA LYS A 462 1.01 17.71 -26.04
C LYS A 462 0.06 17.31 -24.89
N ALA A 463 0.08 16.03 -24.51
CA ALA A 463 -0.74 15.52 -23.41
C ALA A 463 -0.40 16.21 -22.07
N TYR A 464 0.90 16.37 -21.76
CA TYR A 464 1.37 17.11 -20.59
C TYR A 464 0.80 18.54 -20.55
N LYS A 465 0.95 19.30 -21.66
CA LYS A 465 0.49 20.69 -21.75
C LYS A 465 -1.04 20.77 -21.57
N SER A 466 -1.77 19.93 -22.28
CA SER A 466 -3.23 19.87 -22.19
C SER A 466 -3.71 19.55 -20.76
N ALA A 467 -3.12 18.53 -20.12
CA ALA A 467 -3.45 18.18 -18.74
C ALA A 467 -3.17 19.33 -17.76
N GLN A 468 -2.02 19.98 -17.94
CA GLN A 468 -1.64 21.14 -17.14
C GLN A 468 -2.66 22.27 -17.28
N GLU A 469 -3.01 22.67 -18.50
CA GLU A 469 -3.98 23.74 -18.78
C GLU A 469 -5.35 23.45 -18.15
N LYS A 470 -5.89 22.25 -18.38
CA LYS A 470 -7.20 21.81 -17.85
C LYS A 470 -7.25 21.82 -16.32
N ILE A 471 -6.22 21.29 -15.66
CA ILE A 471 -6.19 21.22 -14.19
C ILE A 471 -5.96 22.62 -13.58
N PHE A 472 -5.12 23.45 -14.21
CA PHE A 472 -4.89 24.83 -13.74
C PHE A 472 -6.12 25.70 -13.90
N ALA A 473 -6.90 25.56 -14.97
CA ALA A 473 -8.15 26.29 -15.16
C ALA A 473 -9.11 26.08 -13.98
N ILE A 474 -9.25 24.83 -13.50
CA ILE A 474 -10.06 24.54 -12.29
C ILE A 474 -9.42 25.15 -11.05
N ARG A 475 -8.11 24.98 -10.90
CA ARG A 475 -7.37 25.34 -9.68
C ARG A 475 -7.39 26.83 -9.36
N GLN A 476 -7.55 27.67 -10.36
CA GLN A 476 -7.61 29.14 -10.23
C GLN A 476 -9.00 29.64 -9.82
N THR A 477 -10.02 28.80 -9.84
CA THR A 477 -11.38 29.21 -9.47
C THR A 477 -11.51 29.50 -7.97
N THR A 478 -12.39 30.42 -7.62
CA THR A 478 -12.68 30.76 -6.21
C THR A 478 -13.17 29.54 -5.43
N SER A 479 -13.98 28.68 -6.06
CA SER A 479 -14.48 27.44 -5.47
C SER A 479 -13.33 26.47 -5.16
N ALA A 480 -12.34 26.33 -6.04
CA ALA A 480 -11.19 25.46 -5.81
C ALA A 480 -10.30 25.97 -4.67
N ILE A 481 -10.13 27.28 -4.55
CA ILE A 481 -9.38 27.89 -3.44
C ILE A 481 -10.08 27.64 -2.10
N ALA A 482 -11.41 27.78 -2.06
CA ALA A 482 -12.21 27.52 -0.85
C ALA A 482 -12.16 26.02 -0.49
N ASP A 483 -12.36 25.14 -1.46
CA ASP A 483 -12.34 23.70 -1.25
C ASP A 483 -10.94 23.18 -0.83
N SER A 484 -9.87 23.74 -1.38
CA SER A 484 -8.49 23.44 -0.96
C SER A 484 -8.26 23.74 0.53
N LYS A 485 -8.81 24.84 1.05
CA LYS A 485 -8.75 25.15 2.49
C LYS A 485 -9.51 24.10 3.33
N ARG A 486 -10.71 23.71 2.89
CA ARG A 486 -11.52 22.66 3.53
C ARG A 486 -10.75 21.33 3.58
N VAL A 487 -10.24 20.87 2.44
CA VAL A 487 -9.47 19.63 2.32
C VAL A 487 -8.20 19.70 3.17
N PHE A 488 -7.49 20.84 3.17
CA PHE A 488 -6.31 21.01 4.02
C PHE A 488 -6.65 20.95 5.51
N ALA A 489 -7.75 21.57 5.92
CA ALA A 489 -8.22 21.52 7.31
C ALA A 489 -8.51 20.08 7.77
N LYS A 490 -9.07 19.24 6.89
CA LYS A 490 -9.44 17.84 7.21
C LYS A 490 -8.25 16.86 7.05
N HIS A 491 -7.48 16.95 5.96
CA HIS A 491 -6.52 15.94 5.54
C HIS A 491 -5.07 16.42 5.47
N GLY A 492 -4.82 17.72 5.60
CA GLY A 492 -3.50 18.31 5.44
C GLY A 492 -2.51 17.87 6.52
N SER A 493 -1.24 17.70 6.14
CA SER A 493 -0.15 17.54 7.10
C SER A 493 0.05 18.82 7.89
N ARG A 494 0.28 18.71 9.21
CA ARG A 494 0.58 19.83 10.12
C ARG A 494 2.07 20.08 10.28
N LYS A 495 2.94 19.46 9.46
CA LYS A 495 4.36 19.83 9.42
C LYS A 495 4.46 21.31 9.03
N LYS A 496 5.18 22.12 9.83
CA LYS A 496 5.57 23.47 9.43
C LYS A 496 6.36 23.34 8.12
N ARG A 497 5.89 24.01 7.06
CA ARG A 497 6.70 24.22 5.86
C ARG A 497 7.66 25.34 6.20
N ASP A 498 8.95 25.12 6.09
CA ASP A 498 9.90 26.23 6.03
C ASP A 498 9.49 27.14 4.87
N PRO A 499 9.51 28.48 5.06
CA PRO A 499 9.18 29.39 3.98
C PRO A 499 10.13 29.13 2.82
N LEU A 500 9.57 28.78 1.66
CA LEU A 500 10.36 28.67 0.43
C LEU A 500 11.13 29.96 0.22
N PRO A 501 12.43 29.92 -0.09
CA PRO A 501 13.18 31.09 -0.43
C PRO A 501 12.46 31.81 -1.59
N LYS A 502 12.19 33.08 -1.43
CA LYS A 502 11.51 33.95 -2.43
C LYS A 502 12.37 33.99 -3.70
N SER A 503 12.16 33.08 -4.64
CA SER A 503 12.77 33.18 -5.95
C SER A 503 11.98 34.19 -6.80
N LYS A 504 12.67 35.24 -7.26
CA LYS A 504 12.16 36.26 -8.18
C LYS A 504 12.10 35.73 -9.64
N LYS A 505 11.55 34.55 -9.88
CA LYS A 505 11.27 34.07 -11.25
C LYS A 505 9.91 33.40 -11.25
N ALA A 506 9.17 33.63 -12.34
CA ALA A 506 7.86 33.03 -12.59
C ALA A 506 7.83 31.53 -12.28
N PRO A 507 6.68 30.95 -11.87
CA PRO A 507 6.60 29.58 -11.41
C PRO A 507 6.84 28.59 -12.56
N GLY A 508 8.12 28.38 -12.83
CA GLY A 508 8.57 27.21 -13.58
C GLY A 508 8.40 26.00 -12.67
N PHE A 509 7.81 24.94 -13.19
CA PHE A 509 7.66 23.67 -12.48
C PHE A 509 9.03 23.19 -11.98
N ARG A 510 9.25 23.21 -10.67
CA ARG A 510 10.28 22.41 -10.04
C ARG A 510 9.68 21.05 -9.73
N GLN A 511 10.26 20.01 -10.29
CA GLN A 511 10.05 18.63 -9.87
C GLN A 511 10.67 18.47 -8.47
N LEU A 512 9.95 18.92 -7.44
CA LEU A 512 10.32 18.64 -6.05
C LEU A 512 10.06 17.16 -5.83
N SER A 513 11.11 16.38 -5.56
CA SER A 513 10.95 14.99 -5.20
C SER A 513 10.17 14.88 -3.89
N LEU A 514 9.32 13.88 -3.75
CA LEU A 514 8.68 13.52 -2.47
C LEU A 514 9.74 13.17 -1.41
N PHE A 515 10.99 13.12 -1.82
CA PHE A 515 12.16 12.65 -1.10
C PHE A 515 13.22 13.73 -0.89
N ASP A 516 12.96 14.99 -1.30
CA ASP A 516 13.82 16.09 -0.91
C ASP A 516 13.60 16.38 0.59
N ASP A 517 14.33 15.64 1.41
CA ASP A 517 14.67 16.05 2.77
C ASP A 517 15.63 17.26 2.63
N THR A 518 15.08 18.47 2.66
CA THR A 518 15.86 19.71 2.74
C THR A 518 16.36 19.95 4.16
N ASP A 519 17.01 18.93 4.74
CA ASP A 519 17.82 19.05 5.95
C ASP A 519 19.21 18.46 5.66
N ASP A 520 19.95 19.08 4.73
CA ASP A 520 21.41 18.92 4.64
C ASP A 520 22.04 20.23 5.12
N PRO A 521 22.59 20.27 6.35
CA PRO A 521 23.28 21.45 6.87
C PRO A 521 24.68 21.67 6.24
N SER A 522 25.08 20.88 5.23
CA SER A 522 26.46 20.91 4.69
C SER A 522 26.63 21.72 3.40
N CYS A 523 25.61 22.47 2.93
CA CYS A 523 25.75 23.38 1.79
C CYS A 523 25.72 24.86 2.20
N SER A 524 26.42 25.23 3.27
CA SER A 524 26.84 26.59 3.54
C SER A 524 28.33 26.58 3.84
N ASN A 525 29.13 26.67 2.78
CA ASN A 525 30.42 27.34 2.70
C ASN A 525 31.20 26.85 1.47
N GLY A 526 31.36 27.77 0.52
CA GLY A 526 32.23 27.62 -0.63
C GLY A 526 31.69 28.36 -1.85
#